data_e9cf7b9fd8700422a50918a7350a5e27
#
_entry.id   e9cf7b9fd8700422a50918a7350a5e27
#
_cell.length_a   1.000
_cell.length_b   1.000
_cell.length_c   1.000
_cell.angle_alpha   90.00
_cell.angle_beta   90.00
_cell.angle_gamma   90.00
#
_symmetry.space_group_name_H-M   'P 1'
#
loop_
_entity.id
_entity.type
_entity.pdbx_description
1 polymer ?
#
loop_
_entity_poly.entity_id
_entity_poly.type
_entity_poly.pdbx_seq_one_letter_code
_entity_poly.pdbx_strand_id
1 'polypeptide(L)'
;MIPNGGPSGARNYGARISEGEYLLILDSDCILPETYLEAVERSLNETEADAFGGPDCAHPSFNAIQKAISYAMTSFFTTGGIRGGKKKLDQFYPRSFNMGIRRDVFIKLDGFDTSMRYGEDIDFSTRIIQGGYTTRLFPEVYVYHKRRTRLIQFFRQVEHSGEARIALTQKYPSTLKIVHCLPAVFVIGVIGLCLLGILCPWLYLLLLLYVLLLFIDATYQYKGNIWIGMLSVAAAFTQLFGYGTGFIRAWWKWKLKK
;
A
#
# COMPACT_ATOMS: atom_id res chain seq x y z
N MET A 1 -2.89 -4.66 -31.80
CA MET A 1 -2.63 -5.31 -30.51
C MET A 1 -1.29 -4.83 -29.97
N ILE A 2 -1.22 -4.38 -28.72
CA ILE A 2 0.03 -3.90 -28.11
C ILE A 2 0.73 -5.10 -27.50
N PRO A 3 2.07 -5.25 -27.61
CA PRO A 3 2.81 -6.27 -26.88
C PRO A 3 2.54 -6.14 -25.37
N ASN A 4 2.43 -7.26 -24.67
CA ASN A 4 2.19 -7.24 -23.23
C ASN A 4 3.42 -6.68 -22.47
N GLY A 5 3.43 -5.39 -22.23
CA GLY A 5 4.48 -4.67 -21.49
C GLY A 5 4.20 -4.59 -19.98
N GLY A 6 3.26 -5.39 -19.47
CA GLY A 6 2.82 -5.32 -18.08
C GLY A 6 1.99 -4.06 -17.75
N PRO A 7 1.65 -3.85 -16.46
CA PRO A 7 0.82 -2.71 -16.04
C PRO A 7 1.45 -1.35 -16.39
N SER A 8 2.76 -1.19 -16.15
CA SER A 8 3.50 0.04 -16.48
C SER A 8 3.46 0.36 -17.96
N GLY A 9 3.71 -0.64 -18.83
CA GLY A 9 3.65 -0.47 -20.28
C GLY A 9 2.27 -0.08 -20.77
N ALA A 10 1.21 -0.70 -20.24
CA ALA A 10 -0.18 -0.38 -20.58
C ALA A 10 -0.55 1.05 -20.16
N ARG A 11 -0.20 1.47 -18.94
CA ARG A 11 -0.43 2.84 -18.45
C ARG A 11 0.32 3.88 -19.27
N ASN A 12 1.61 3.63 -19.60
CA ASN A 12 2.41 4.52 -20.41
C ASN A 12 1.85 4.67 -21.82
N TYR A 13 1.36 3.58 -22.42
CA TYR A 13 0.71 3.63 -23.71
C TYR A 13 -0.59 4.44 -23.67
N GLY A 14 -1.47 4.17 -22.69
CA GLY A 14 -2.71 4.92 -22.52
C GLY A 14 -2.45 6.42 -22.36
N ALA A 15 -1.45 6.80 -21.57
CA ALA A 15 -1.06 8.19 -21.36
C ALA A 15 -0.58 8.89 -22.66
N ARG A 16 0.12 8.16 -23.54
CA ARG A 16 0.62 8.72 -24.82
C ARG A 16 -0.50 9.05 -25.80
N ILE A 17 -1.55 8.22 -25.84
CA ILE A 17 -2.68 8.42 -26.75
C ILE A 17 -3.78 9.30 -26.18
N SER A 18 -3.71 9.66 -24.89
CA SER A 18 -4.67 10.54 -24.23
C SER A 18 -4.39 12.00 -24.58
N GLU A 19 -5.46 12.82 -24.70
CA GLU A 19 -5.37 14.22 -25.07
C GLU A 19 -5.75 15.17 -23.92
N GLY A 20 -6.30 14.64 -22.81
CA GLY A 20 -6.72 15.41 -21.65
C GLY A 20 -5.58 16.12 -20.95
N GLU A 21 -5.87 17.23 -20.27
CA GLU A 21 -4.93 17.98 -19.46
C GLU A 21 -4.44 17.15 -18.27
N TYR A 22 -5.34 16.43 -17.62
CA TYR A 22 -5.05 15.48 -16.56
C TYR A 22 -5.29 14.04 -17.01
N LEU A 23 -4.40 13.16 -16.62
CA LEU A 23 -4.54 11.71 -16.76
C LEU A 23 -5.05 11.15 -15.44
N LEU A 24 -6.16 10.40 -15.49
CA LEU A 24 -6.65 9.63 -14.35
C LEU A 24 -6.26 8.16 -14.54
N ILE A 25 -5.34 7.69 -13.73
CA ILE A 25 -4.81 6.32 -13.76
C ILE A 25 -5.51 5.53 -12.67
N LEU A 26 -6.21 4.48 -13.08
CA LEU A 26 -7.05 3.66 -12.23
C LEU A 26 -6.77 2.19 -12.49
N ASP A 27 -6.81 1.36 -11.44
CA ASP A 27 -6.72 -0.09 -11.62
C ASP A 27 -8.09 -0.65 -12.03
N SER A 28 -8.10 -1.66 -12.89
CA SER A 28 -9.32 -2.25 -13.45
C SER A 28 -10.21 -2.97 -12.41
N ASP A 29 -9.71 -3.19 -11.20
CA ASP A 29 -10.44 -3.76 -10.08
C ASP A 29 -10.91 -2.71 -9.05
N CYS A 30 -10.94 -1.43 -9.46
CA CYS A 30 -11.54 -0.33 -8.71
C CYS A 30 -12.97 -0.05 -9.17
N ILE A 31 -13.83 0.32 -8.21
CA ILE A 31 -15.17 0.86 -8.46
C ILE A 31 -15.12 2.32 -8.04
N LEU A 32 -15.54 3.20 -8.94
CA LEU A 32 -15.61 4.64 -8.69
C LEU A 32 -16.97 4.99 -8.08
N PRO A 33 -17.01 5.88 -7.06
CA PRO A 33 -18.26 6.56 -6.67
C PRO A 33 -18.84 7.35 -7.84
N GLU A 34 -20.15 7.52 -7.87
CA GLU A 34 -20.82 8.32 -8.91
C GLU A 34 -20.33 9.77 -8.95
N THR A 35 -19.96 10.31 -7.79
CA THR A 35 -19.44 11.68 -7.62
C THR A 35 -17.93 11.79 -7.81
N TYR A 36 -17.24 10.74 -8.31
CA TYR A 36 -15.78 10.73 -8.38
C TYR A 36 -15.20 11.88 -9.22
N LEU A 37 -15.72 12.10 -10.44
CA LEU A 37 -15.22 13.17 -11.33
C LEU A 37 -15.54 14.56 -10.79
N GLU A 38 -16.72 14.76 -10.20
CA GLU A 38 -17.08 16.02 -9.52
C GLU A 38 -16.14 16.31 -8.35
N ALA A 39 -15.78 15.29 -7.58
CA ALA A 39 -14.81 15.43 -6.49
C ALA A 39 -13.42 15.79 -7.00
N VAL A 40 -12.98 15.21 -8.13
CA VAL A 40 -11.70 15.57 -8.78
C VAL A 40 -11.71 17.03 -9.21
N GLU A 41 -12.73 17.46 -9.96
CA GLU A 41 -12.86 18.83 -10.46
C GLU A 41 -12.89 19.84 -9.30
N ARG A 42 -13.73 19.61 -8.29
CA ARG A 42 -13.82 20.48 -7.11
C ARG A 42 -12.46 20.57 -6.40
N SER A 43 -11.80 19.43 -6.14
CA SER A 43 -10.53 19.42 -5.43
C SER A 43 -9.41 20.15 -6.18
N LEU A 44 -9.37 20.03 -7.51
CA LEU A 44 -8.42 20.77 -8.35
C LEU A 44 -8.70 22.26 -8.39
N ASN A 45 -9.97 22.67 -8.40
CA ASN A 45 -10.35 24.08 -8.33
C ASN A 45 -10.03 24.73 -6.98
N GLU A 46 -10.08 23.95 -5.88
CA GLU A 46 -9.75 24.43 -4.54
C GLU A 46 -8.26 24.44 -4.27
N THR A 47 -7.52 23.49 -4.85
CA THR A 47 -6.08 23.32 -4.56
C THR A 47 -5.34 22.79 -5.78
N GLU A 48 -4.43 23.60 -6.31
CA GLU A 48 -3.58 23.17 -7.42
C GLU A 48 -2.70 21.96 -7.03
N ALA A 49 -2.60 21.01 -7.96
CA ALA A 49 -1.75 19.84 -7.83
C ALA A 49 -1.24 19.39 -9.18
N ASP A 50 0.06 19.16 -9.32
CA ASP A 50 0.61 18.53 -10.52
C ASP A 50 0.29 17.03 -10.56
N ALA A 51 0.22 16.40 -9.37
CA ALA A 51 -0.27 15.04 -9.22
C ALA A 51 -1.05 14.88 -7.91
N PHE A 52 -2.04 14.02 -7.92
CA PHE A 52 -2.87 13.75 -6.76
C PHE A 52 -3.28 12.28 -6.70
N GLY A 53 -3.88 11.90 -5.61
CA GLY A 53 -4.56 10.62 -5.43
C GLY A 53 -5.51 10.68 -4.26
N GLY A 54 -6.29 9.64 -4.11
CA GLY A 54 -7.24 9.50 -3.02
C GLY A 54 -7.11 8.15 -2.32
N PRO A 55 -7.83 7.98 -1.20
CA PRO A 55 -7.79 6.74 -0.43
C PRO A 55 -8.45 5.57 -1.16
N ASP A 56 -8.00 4.36 -0.82
CA ASP A 56 -8.67 3.12 -1.18
C ASP A 56 -9.60 2.68 -0.05
N CYS A 57 -10.89 2.67 -0.33
CA CYS A 57 -11.93 2.32 0.64
C CYS A 57 -12.37 0.86 0.49
N ALA A 58 -12.86 0.28 1.59
CA ALA A 58 -13.52 -1.01 1.58
C ALA A 58 -14.96 -0.86 1.05
N HIS A 59 -15.31 -1.64 0.03
CA HIS A 59 -16.68 -1.64 -0.48
C HIS A 59 -17.62 -2.34 0.52
N PRO A 60 -18.86 -1.87 0.70
CA PRO A 60 -19.84 -2.47 1.62
C PRO A 60 -20.09 -3.96 1.36
N SER A 61 -20.05 -4.41 0.10
CA SER A 61 -20.24 -5.81 -0.32
C SER A 61 -19.05 -6.73 -0.03
N PHE A 62 -17.95 -6.24 0.56
CA PHE A 62 -16.81 -7.08 0.88
C PHE A 62 -17.19 -8.21 1.81
N ASN A 63 -16.71 -9.42 1.49
CA ASN A 63 -16.85 -10.58 2.37
C ASN A 63 -15.95 -10.43 3.63
N ALA A 64 -16.10 -11.35 4.59
CA ALA A 64 -15.39 -11.28 5.87
C ALA A 64 -13.86 -11.26 5.70
N ILE A 65 -13.30 -12.05 4.75
CA ILE A 65 -11.86 -12.09 4.48
C ILE A 65 -11.38 -10.75 3.90
N GLN A 66 -12.11 -10.17 2.97
CA GLN A 66 -11.76 -8.88 2.39
C GLN A 66 -11.83 -7.75 3.41
N LYS A 67 -12.81 -7.78 4.32
CA LYS A 67 -12.91 -6.84 5.46
C LYS A 67 -11.72 -7.01 6.41
N ALA A 68 -11.36 -8.24 6.74
CA ALA A 68 -10.19 -8.54 7.56
C ALA A 68 -8.88 -8.07 6.93
N ILE A 69 -8.70 -8.27 5.62
CA ILE A 69 -7.55 -7.75 4.86
C ILE A 69 -7.55 -6.21 4.86
N SER A 70 -8.71 -5.59 4.68
CA SER A 70 -8.82 -4.13 4.75
C SER A 70 -8.40 -3.60 6.12
N TYR A 71 -8.83 -4.24 7.21
CA TYR A 71 -8.36 -3.94 8.55
C TYR A 71 -6.83 -4.02 8.65
N ALA A 72 -6.25 -5.16 8.25
CA ALA A 72 -4.81 -5.35 8.31
C ALA A 72 -4.05 -4.26 7.54
N MET A 73 -4.56 -3.81 6.40
CA MET A 73 -3.93 -2.80 5.55
C MET A 73 -4.05 -1.37 6.07
N THR A 74 -5.01 -1.08 6.96
CA THR A 74 -5.30 0.30 7.42
C THR A 74 -5.12 0.51 8.91
N SER A 75 -5.12 -0.55 9.73
CA SER A 75 -4.95 -0.45 11.19
C SER A 75 -3.59 0.14 11.55
N PHE A 76 -3.59 1.02 12.54
CA PHE A 76 -2.38 1.56 13.14
C PHE A 76 -1.46 0.45 13.69
N PHE A 77 -2.04 -0.58 14.30
CA PHE A 77 -1.29 -1.67 14.92
C PHE A 77 -0.57 -2.61 13.93
N THR A 78 -0.87 -2.49 12.64
CA THR A 78 -0.22 -3.28 11.58
C THR A 78 0.63 -2.45 10.64
N THR A 79 0.24 -1.18 10.39
CA THR A 79 0.89 -0.32 9.40
C THR A 79 1.67 0.84 10.03
N GLY A 80 1.56 1.03 11.35
CA GLY A 80 2.17 2.18 12.04
C GLY A 80 1.61 3.52 11.55
N GLY A 81 0.38 3.53 11.01
CA GLY A 81 -0.29 4.75 10.54
C GLY A 81 0.12 5.25 9.15
N ILE A 82 0.95 4.50 8.40
CA ILE A 82 1.33 4.89 7.01
C ILE A 82 0.12 4.87 6.07
N ARG A 83 -0.84 4.00 6.31
CA ARG A 83 -2.07 3.89 5.53
C ARG A 83 -3.29 4.20 6.41
N GLY A 84 -4.34 4.71 5.80
CA GLY A 84 -5.60 5.03 6.49
C GLY A 84 -5.58 6.33 7.29
N GLY A 85 -4.47 7.05 7.37
CA GLY A 85 -4.38 8.33 8.07
C GLY A 85 -5.01 9.47 7.26
N LYS A 86 -5.93 10.23 7.88
CA LYS A 86 -6.50 11.47 7.32
C LYS A 86 -5.53 12.68 7.45
N LYS A 87 -4.33 12.49 8.01
CA LYS A 87 -3.38 13.58 8.20
C LYS A 87 -2.74 13.93 6.85
N LYS A 88 -2.73 15.22 6.52
CA LYS A 88 -1.92 15.81 5.45
C LYS A 88 -0.47 15.47 5.77
N LEU A 89 0.12 14.57 4.99
CA LEU A 89 1.58 14.40 4.97
C LEU A 89 2.13 15.55 4.14
N ASP A 90 3.25 16.14 4.56
CA ASP A 90 3.92 17.20 3.80
C ASP A 90 4.24 16.78 2.37
N GLN A 91 4.40 15.49 2.13
CA GLN A 91 4.58 14.90 0.82
C GLN A 91 3.68 13.67 0.67
N PHE A 92 2.78 13.68 -0.30
CA PHE A 92 1.93 12.56 -0.64
C PHE A 92 2.53 11.81 -1.84
N TYR A 93 2.50 10.48 -1.78
CA TYR A 93 2.95 9.59 -2.86
C TYR A 93 1.72 9.00 -3.54
N PRO A 94 1.22 9.58 -4.64
CA PRO A 94 0.10 9.03 -5.39
C PRO A 94 0.35 7.56 -5.80
N ARG A 95 -0.68 6.73 -5.70
CA ARG A 95 -0.60 5.30 -6.01
C ARG A 95 -1.35 5.01 -7.30
N SER A 96 -0.83 4.12 -8.11
CA SER A 96 -1.37 3.84 -9.44
C SER A 96 -2.81 3.34 -9.48
N PHE A 97 -3.33 2.82 -8.38
CA PHE A 97 -4.74 2.41 -8.29
C PHE A 97 -5.72 3.59 -8.31
N ASN A 98 -5.25 4.81 -7.98
CA ASN A 98 -6.04 6.05 -7.94
C ASN A 98 -5.08 7.24 -7.99
N MET A 99 -4.58 7.55 -9.17
CA MET A 99 -3.61 8.63 -9.41
C MET A 99 -4.14 9.56 -10.50
N GLY A 100 -4.25 10.85 -10.17
CA GLY A 100 -4.37 11.92 -11.16
C GLY A 100 -3.03 12.60 -11.35
N ILE A 101 -2.69 12.98 -12.56
CA ILE A 101 -1.45 13.69 -12.88
C ILE A 101 -1.62 14.54 -14.14
N ARG A 102 -1.04 15.72 -14.15
CA ARG A 102 -0.95 16.53 -15.36
C ARG A 102 -0.22 15.75 -16.46
N ARG A 103 -0.81 15.75 -17.66
CA ARG A 103 -0.28 14.98 -18.79
C ARG A 103 1.13 15.44 -19.18
N ASP A 104 1.40 16.74 -19.20
CA ASP A 104 2.73 17.28 -19.52
C ASP A 104 3.80 16.80 -18.51
N VAL A 105 3.49 16.75 -17.23
CA VAL A 105 4.37 16.23 -16.17
C VAL A 105 4.62 14.74 -16.36
N PHE A 106 3.57 13.96 -16.67
CA PHE A 106 3.71 12.53 -16.94
C PHE A 106 4.66 12.25 -18.10
N ILE A 107 4.50 12.96 -19.21
CA ILE A 107 5.34 12.81 -20.40
C ILE A 107 6.77 13.26 -20.12
N LYS A 108 6.96 14.41 -19.45
CA LYS A 108 8.28 14.95 -19.12
C LYS A 108 9.09 14.03 -18.21
N LEU A 109 8.42 13.27 -17.31
CA LEU A 109 9.04 12.30 -16.42
C LEU A 109 9.11 10.89 -17.03
N ASP A 110 8.79 10.69 -18.32
CA ASP A 110 8.80 9.41 -19.05
C ASP A 110 7.94 8.29 -18.40
N GLY A 111 6.87 8.69 -17.69
CA GLY A 111 5.90 7.77 -17.13
C GLY A 111 6.46 6.74 -16.12
N PHE A 112 5.83 5.57 -16.07
CA PHE A 112 6.24 4.48 -15.17
C PHE A 112 7.44 3.71 -15.72
N ASP A 113 8.37 3.34 -14.82
CA ASP A 113 9.51 2.47 -15.14
C ASP A 113 9.03 1.04 -15.46
N THR A 114 9.13 0.63 -16.72
CA THR A 114 8.69 -0.69 -17.19
C THR A 114 9.59 -1.84 -16.75
N SER A 115 10.79 -1.55 -16.25
CA SER A 115 11.69 -2.56 -15.68
C SER A 115 11.27 -2.98 -14.27
N MET A 116 10.46 -2.16 -13.58
CA MET A 116 9.95 -2.44 -12.24
C MET A 116 8.64 -3.25 -12.32
N ARG A 117 8.68 -4.44 -11.74
CA ARG A 117 7.48 -5.29 -11.64
C ARG A 117 6.56 -4.89 -10.49
N TYR A 118 7.11 -4.35 -9.41
CA TYR A 118 6.40 -3.92 -8.21
C TYR A 118 7.04 -2.65 -7.66
N GLY A 119 6.20 -1.73 -7.15
CA GLY A 119 6.63 -0.45 -6.59
C GLY A 119 6.90 0.63 -7.63
N GLU A 120 6.50 0.40 -8.88
CA GLU A 120 6.58 1.34 -10.00
C GLU A 120 5.83 2.65 -9.70
N ASP A 121 4.76 2.57 -8.93
CA ASP A 121 3.97 3.72 -8.50
C ASP A 121 4.73 4.59 -7.47
N ILE A 122 5.42 3.98 -6.54
CA ILE A 122 6.27 4.70 -5.57
C ILE A 122 7.49 5.29 -6.26
N ASP A 123 8.11 4.56 -7.21
CA ASP A 123 9.19 5.06 -8.04
C ASP A 123 8.73 6.33 -8.79
N PHE A 124 7.62 6.24 -9.49
CA PHE A 124 7.09 7.36 -10.26
C PHE A 124 6.73 8.55 -9.36
N SER A 125 6.04 8.32 -8.25
CA SER A 125 5.74 9.37 -7.28
C SER A 125 7.00 10.01 -6.69
N THR A 126 8.07 9.22 -6.48
CA THR A 126 9.37 9.75 -6.04
C THR A 126 9.96 10.67 -7.09
N ARG A 127 9.91 10.31 -8.38
CA ARG A 127 10.38 11.17 -9.49
C ARG A 127 9.55 12.44 -9.64
N ILE A 128 8.23 12.38 -9.43
CA ILE A 128 7.36 13.57 -9.41
C ILE A 128 7.85 14.54 -8.32
N ILE A 129 8.04 14.05 -7.09
CA ILE A 129 8.46 14.88 -5.95
C ILE A 129 9.88 15.43 -6.16
N GLN A 130 10.83 14.61 -6.63
CA GLN A 130 12.20 15.05 -6.91
C GLN A 130 12.28 16.02 -8.08
N GLY A 131 11.33 15.96 -9.01
CA GLY A 131 11.17 16.92 -10.09
C GLY A 131 10.61 18.27 -9.66
N GLY A 132 10.32 18.46 -8.36
CA GLY A 132 9.78 19.70 -7.81
C GLY A 132 8.29 19.90 -8.03
N TYR A 133 7.57 18.87 -8.49
CA TYR A 133 6.12 18.92 -8.71
C TYR A 133 5.33 18.73 -7.42
N THR A 134 4.19 19.39 -7.35
CA THR A 134 3.30 19.33 -6.20
C THR A 134 2.46 18.05 -6.21
N THR A 135 2.43 17.36 -5.07
CA THR A 135 1.56 16.19 -4.88
C THR A 135 0.54 16.44 -3.78
N ARG A 136 -0.71 15.99 -3.97
CA ARG A 136 -1.80 16.21 -3.01
C ARG A 136 -2.58 14.93 -2.74
N LEU A 137 -2.99 14.76 -1.50
CA LEU A 137 -4.01 13.80 -1.12
C LEU A 137 -5.38 14.51 -1.17
N PHE A 138 -6.28 14.00 -2.01
CA PHE A 138 -7.67 14.44 -2.07
C PHE A 138 -8.55 13.38 -1.38
N PRO A 139 -8.95 13.57 -0.12
CA PRO A 139 -9.70 12.55 0.63
C PRO A 139 -11.04 12.18 0.01
N GLU A 140 -11.66 13.11 -0.74
CA GLU A 140 -12.95 12.91 -1.38
C GLU A 140 -12.86 12.17 -2.72
N VAL A 141 -11.65 12.12 -3.31
CA VAL A 141 -11.35 11.39 -4.56
C VAL A 141 -10.98 9.94 -4.20
N TYR A 142 -11.86 9.24 -3.51
CA TYR A 142 -11.62 7.85 -3.10
C TYR A 142 -12.13 6.85 -4.13
N VAL A 143 -11.61 5.64 -4.07
CA VAL A 143 -12.07 4.50 -4.87
C VAL A 143 -12.33 3.30 -3.98
N TYR A 144 -13.26 2.43 -4.39
CA TYR A 144 -13.43 1.13 -3.78
C TYR A 144 -12.50 0.14 -4.49
N HIS A 145 -11.39 -0.20 -3.85
CA HIS A 145 -10.39 -1.09 -4.43
C HIS A 145 -10.58 -2.52 -3.94
N LYS A 146 -10.78 -3.46 -4.85
CA LYS A 146 -11.05 -4.86 -4.55
C LYS A 146 -9.89 -5.51 -3.79
N ARG A 147 -10.18 -6.01 -2.59
CA ARG A 147 -9.21 -6.76 -1.79
C ARG A 147 -9.11 -8.21 -2.24
N ARG A 148 -7.99 -8.85 -1.98
CA ARG A 148 -7.82 -10.29 -2.21
C ARG A 148 -8.87 -11.07 -1.43
N THR A 149 -9.31 -12.20 -1.99
CA THR A 149 -10.36 -13.04 -1.40
C THR A 149 -9.80 -14.20 -0.58
N ARG A 150 -8.48 -14.42 -0.62
CA ARG A 150 -7.77 -15.48 0.12
C ARG A 150 -6.52 -14.92 0.79
N LEU A 151 -6.24 -15.35 2.02
CA LEU A 151 -5.06 -14.90 2.77
C LEU A 151 -3.74 -15.25 2.07
N ILE A 152 -3.66 -16.38 1.38
CA ILE A 152 -2.43 -16.75 0.63
C ILE A 152 -2.15 -15.80 -0.53
N GLN A 153 -3.18 -15.29 -1.20
CA GLN A 153 -3.01 -14.28 -2.25
C GLN A 153 -2.56 -12.95 -1.63
N PHE A 154 -3.10 -12.62 -0.48
CA PHE A 154 -2.71 -11.44 0.28
C PHE A 154 -1.26 -11.56 0.78
N PHE A 155 -0.85 -12.72 1.29
CA PHE A 155 0.52 -12.98 1.70
C PHE A 155 1.50 -12.69 0.55
N ARG A 156 1.26 -13.25 -0.64
CA ARG A 156 2.11 -13.02 -1.82
C ARG A 156 2.15 -11.54 -2.21
N GLN A 157 1.01 -10.85 -2.15
CA GLN A 157 0.94 -9.42 -2.46
C GLN A 157 1.82 -8.59 -1.53
N VAL A 158 1.74 -8.82 -0.22
CA VAL A 158 2.53 -8.05 0.76
C VAL A 158 4.00 -8.48 0.79
N GLU A 159 4.30 -9.75 0.46
CA GLU A 159 5.67 -10.24 0.28
C GLU A 159 6.37 -9.49 -0.86
N HIS A 160 5.73 -9.36 -2.02
CA HIS A 160 6.25 -8.55 -3.12
C HIS A 160 6.40 -7.07 -2.74
N SER A 161 5.51 -6.55 -1.87
CA SER A 161 5.66 -5.17 -1.37
C SER A 161 6.90 -4.99 -0.49
N GLY A 162 7.24 -6.00 0.32
CA GLY A 162 8.48 -6.03 1.10
C GLY A 162 9.73 -6.08 0.21
N GLU A 163 9.71 -6.92 -0.84
CA GLU A 163 10.80 -6.98 -1.83
C GLU A 163 10.96 -5.66 -2.58
N ALA A 164 9.86 -5.09 -3.06
CA ALA A 164 9.84 -3.81 -3.77
C ALA A 164 10.42 -2.67 -2.92
N ARG A 165 10.21 -2.70 -1.59
CA ARG A 165 10.77 -1.69 -0.68
C ARG A 165 12.30 -1.70 -0.71
N ILE A 166 12.94 -2.86 -0.77
CA ILE A 166 14.39 -2.95 -0.88
C ILE A 166 14.89 -2.47 -2.24
N ALA A 167 14.21 -2.83 -3.33
CA ALA A 167 14.55 -2.35 -4.67
C ALA A 167 14.46 -0.80 -4.74
N LEU A 168 13.40 -0.21 -4.18
CA LEU A 168 13.26 1.24 -4.06
C LEU A 168 14.34 1.87 -3.18
N THR A 169 14.75 1.21 -2.10
CA THR A 169 15.83 1.69 -1.23
C THR A 169 17.19 1.69 -1.93
N GLN A 170 17.42 0.74 -2.83
CA GLN A 170 18.63 0.71 -3.66
C GLN A 170 18.68 1.90 -4.61
N LYS A 171 17.53 2.26 -5.22
CA LYS A 171 17.39 3.37 -6.16
C LYS A 171 17.34 4.73 -5.44
N TYR A 172 16.66 4.77 -4.27
CA TYR A 172 16.41 5.97 -3.48
C TYR A 172 16.67 5.71 -1.98
N PRO A 173 17.92 5.72 -1.50
CA PRO A 173 18.27 5.36 -0.12
C PRO A 173 17.54 6.18 0.95
N SER A 174 17.29 7.46 0.68
CA SER A 174 16.57 8.37 1.60
C SER A 174 15.09 8.02 1.81
N THR A 175 14.50 7.14 1.00
CA THR A 175 13.08 6.78 1.10
C THR A 175 12.82 5.68 2.13
N LEU A 176 13.85 5.02 2.66
CA LEU A 176 13.69 4.02 3.70
C LEU A 176 13.43 4.69 5.05
N LYS A 177 12.26 4.45 5.60
CA LYS A 177 11.87 4.90 6.95
C LYS A 177 11.86 3.72 7.92
N ILE A 178 12.06 3.99 9.22
CA ILE A 178 12.07 2.97 10.29
C ILE A 178 10.80 2.08 10.23
N VAL A 179 9.65 2.69 9.97
CA VAL A 179 8.37 1.99 9.88
C VAL A 179 8.34 0.90 8.80
N HIS A 180 9.14 1.02 7.74
CA HIS A 180 9.28 -0.02 6.72
C HIS A 180 10.05 -1.25 7.22
N CYS A 181 10.84 -1.11 8.28
CA CYS A 181 11.60 -2.20 8.89
C CYS A 181 10.78 -2.95 9.95
N LEU A 182 9.72 -2.34 10.50
CA LEU A 182 8.94 -2.91 11.60
C LEU A 182 8.40 -4.32 11.31
N PRO A 183 7.88 -4.66 10.11
CA PRO A 183 7.43 -6.01 9.84
C PRO A 183 8.58 -7.04 9.84
N ALA A 184 9.79 -6.65 9.42
CA ALA A 184 10.97 -7.52 9.48
C ALA A 184 11.39 -7.75 10.95
N VAL A 185 11.40 -6.69 11.76
CA VAL A 185 11.66 -6.78 13.21
C VAL A 185 10.60 -7.65 13.89
N PHE A 186 9.33 -7.53 13.49
CA PHE A 186 8.26 -8.38 13.99
C PHE A 186 8.51 -9.87 13.71
N VAL A 187 8.89 -10.22 12.48
CA VAL A 187 9.20 -11.62 12.11
C VAL A 187 10.33 -12.17 12.99
N ILE A 188 11.44 -11.42 13.11
CA ILE A 188 12.58 -11.82 13.95
C ILE A 188 12.16 -11.93 15.42
N GLY A 189 11.39 -10.95 15.90
CA GLY A 189 10.88 -10.92 17.27
C GLY A 189 9.99 -12.12 17.59
N VAL A 190 9.05 -12.48 16.71
CA VAL A 190 8.18 -13.66 16.92
C VAL A 190 9.01 -14.96 16.94
N ILE A 191 9.98 -15.10 16.03
CA ILE A 191 10.89 -16.26 16.05
C ILE A 191 11.66 -16.31 17.37
N GLY A 192 12.22 -15.19 17.81
CA GLY A 192 12.92 -15.07 19.09
C GLY A 192 12.02 -15.41 20.27
N LEU A 193 10.79 -14.91 20.30
CA LEU A 193 9.79 -15.23 21.34
C LEU A 193 9.44 -16.72 21.35
N CYS A 194 9.31 -17.36 20.19
CA CYS A 194 9.06 -18.80 20.10
C CYS A 194 10.22 -19.62 20.67
N LEU A 195 11.46 -19.24 20.38
CA LEU A 195 12.65 -19.94 20.88
C LEU A 195 12.87 -19.71 22.39
N LEU A 196 12.84 -18.45 22.84
CA LEU A 196 13.06 -18.09 24.24
C LEU A 196 11.89 -18.49 25.13
N GLY A 197 10.68 -18.52 24.59
CA GLY A 197 9.46 -18.95 25.30
C GLY A 197 9.49 -20.41 25.73
N ILE A 198 10.31 -21.25 25.10
CA ILE A 198 10.56 -22.64 25.54
C ILE A 198 11.22 -22.63 26.93
N LEU A 199 12.15 -21.69 27.17
CA LEU A 199 12.83 -21.53 28.45
C LEU A 199 12.05 -20.66 29.44
N CYS A 200 11.30 -19.69 28.94
CA CYS A 200 10.53 -18.75 29.74
C CYS A 200 9.10 -18.59 29.18
N PRO A 201 8.14 -19.46 29.57
CA PRO A 201 6.79 -19.47 28.99
C PRO A 201 6.02 -18.14 29.13
N TRP A 202 6.36 -17.31 30.11
CA TRP A 202 5.74 -15.99 30.30
C TRP A 202 5.92 -15.04 29.10
N LEU A 203 6.94 -15.27 28.28
CA LEU A 203 7.15 -14.48 27.06
C LEU A 203 6.01 -14.63 26.05
N TYR A 204 5.29 -15.75 26.04
CA TYR A 204 4.11 -15.92 25.19
C TYR A 204 2.96 -14.98 25.55
N LEU A 205 2.95 -14.41 26.77
CA LEU A 205 1.96 -13.38 27.14
C LEU A 205 2.08 -12.14 26.26
N LEU A 206 3.28 -11.76 25.81
CA LEU A 206 3.47 -10.62 24.90
C LEU A 206 2.76 -10.85 23.58
N LEU A 207 2.90 -12.06 23.03
CA LEU A 207 2.22 -12.42 21.79
C LEU A 207 0.70 -12.51 21.99
N LEU A 208 0.26 -13.08 23.10
CA LEU A 208 -1.15 -13.15 23.46
C LEU A 208 -1.77 -11.76 23.60
N LEU A 209 -1.09 -10.84 24.29
CA LEU A 209 -1.54 -9.45 24.44
C LEU A 209 -1.68 -8.74 23.09
N TYR A 210 -0.72 -8.95 22.17
CA TYR A 210 -0.81 -8.38 20.84
C TYR A 210 -1.98 -8.97 20.02
N VAL A 211 -2.20 -10.29 20.10
CA VAL A 211 -3.36 -10.96 19.48
C VAL A 211 -4.67 -10.40 20.02
N LEU A 212 -4.78 -10.26 21.34
CA LEU A 212 -5.97 -9.69 21.99
C LEU A 212 -6.21 -8.24 21.59
N LEU A 213 -5.16 -7.43 21.52
CA LEU A 213 -5.22 -6.04 21.08
C LEU A 213 -5.82 -5.95 19.64
N LEU A 214 -5.27 -6.74 18.72
CA LEU A 214 -5.76 -6.77 17.34
C LEU A 214 -7.20 -7.26 17.25
N PHE A 215 -7.53 -8.30 18.03
CA PHE A 215 -8.86 -8.88 18.06
C PHE A 215 -9.91 -7.89 18.58
N ILE A 216 -9.61 -7.20 19.69
CA ILE A 216 -10.52 -6.22 20.31
C ILE A 216 -10.70 -5.04 19.38
N ASP A 217 -9.61 -4.46 18.86
CA ASP A 217 -9.67 -3.31 17.95
C ASP A 217 -10.45 -3.64 16.68
N ALA A 218 -10.17 -4.77 16.04
CA ALA A 218 -10.89 -5.19 14.84
C ALA A 218 -12.37 -5.46 15.11
N THR A 219 -12.68 -6.15 16.22
CA THR A 219 -14.07 -6.44 16.61
C THR A 219 -14.84 -5.15 16.87
N TYR A 220 -14.22 -4.17 17.52
CA TYR A 220 -14.80 -2.85 17.75
C TYR A 220 -15.06 -2.11 16.42
N GLN A 221 -14.08 -2.07 15.50
CA GLN A 221 -14.23 -1.42 14.19
C GLN A 221 -15.36 -2.04 13.34
N TYR A 222 -15.59 -3.35 13.48
CA TYR A 222 -16.65 -4.07 12.79
C TYR A 222 -17.90 -4.30 13.64
N LYS A 223 -18.22 -3.36 14.54
CA LYS A 223 -19.48 -3.31 15.30
C LYS A 223 -19.79 -4.59 16.09
N GLY A 224 -18.78 -5.19 16.71
CA GLY A 224 -18.93 -6.40 17.53
C GLY A 224 -18.87 -7.72 16.75
N ASN A 225 -18.51 -7.71 15.48
CA ASN A 225 -18.42 -8.95 14.70
C ASN A 225 -17.16 -9.74 15.05
N ILE A 226 -17.32 -10.71 15.96
CA ILE A 226 -16.23 -11.58 16.46
C ILE A 226 -15.55 -12.35 15.33
N TRP A 227 -16.32 -12.85 14.33
CA TRP A 227 -15.76 -13.59 13.20
C TRP A 227 -14.81 -12.74 12.37
N ILE A 228 -15.20 -11.51 12.05
CA ILE A 228 -14.31 -10.56 11.34
C ILE A 228 -13.11 -10.22 12.24
N GLY A 229 -13.31 -10.07 13.55
CA GLY A 229 -12.22 -9.86 14.51
C GLY A 229 -11.16 -10.96 14.44
N MET A 230 -11.55 -12.24 14.48
CA MET A 230 -10.63 -13.38 14.39
C MET A 230 -9.90 -13.42 13.03
N LEU A 231 -10.64 -13.23 11.93
CA LEU A 231 -10.04 -13.15 10.59
C LEU A 231 -9.08 -11.98 10.44
N SER A 232 -9.33 -10.87 11.12
CA SER A 232 -8.47 -9.68 11.10
C SER A 232 -7.14 -9.93 11.79
N VAL A 233 -7.12 -10.70 12.88
CA VAL A 233 -5.87 -11.17 13.50
C VAL A 233 -5.07 -12.00 12.49
N ALA A 234 -5.69 -12.99 11.86
CA ALA A 234 -5.03 -13.82 10.84
C ALA A 234 -4.50 -12.98 9.66
N ALA A 235 -5.28 -11.99 9.20
CA ALA A 235 -4.86 -11.09 8.13
C ALA A 235 -3.70 -10.17 8.55
N ALA A 236 -3.70 -9.67 9.81
CA ALA A 236 -2.62 -8.85 10.35
C ALA A 236 -1.30 -9.62 10.42
N PHE A 237 -1.33 -10.85 10.91
CA PHE A 237 -0.15 -11.73 10.90
C PHE A 237 0.28 -12.06 9.46
N THR A 238 -0.66 -12.34 8.56
CA THR A 238 -0.37 -12.56 7.14
C THR A 238 0.38 -11.36 6.54
N GLN A 239 -0.05 -10.14 6.84
CA GLN A 239 0.60 -8.92 6.37
C GLN A 239 2.02 -8.76 6.94
N LEU A 240 2.17 -8.88 8.26
CA LEU A 240 3.45 -8.67 8.94
C LEU A 240 4.47 -9.73 8.52
N PHE A 241 4.07 -11.00 8.48
CA PHE A 241 4.95 -12.08 8.03
C PHE A 241 5.27 -11.96 6.53
N GLY A 242 4.25 -11.75 5.67
CA GLY A 242 4.47 -11.65 4.24
C GLY A 242 5.43 -10.51 3.89
N TYR A 243 5.14 -9.30 4.36
CA TYR A 243 6.02 -8.16 4.11
C TYR A 243 7.40 -8.33 4.74
N GLY A 244 7.46 -8.77 6.01
CA GLY A 244 8.72 -8.95 6.74
C GLY A 244 9.64 -9.97 6.08
N THR A 245 9.12 -11.14 5.67
CA THR A 245 9.91 -12.18 4.99
C THR A 245 10.38 -11.72 3.61
N GLY A 246 9.52 -11.04 2.84
CA GLY A 246 9.89 -10.46 1.55
C GLY A 246 11.01 -9.42 1.70
N PHE A 247 10.91 -8.53 2.69
CA PHE A 247 11.92 -7.53 3.01
C PHE A 247 13.24 -8.17 3.41
N ILE A 248 13.25 -9.14 4.36
CA ILE A 248 14.46 -9.82 4.83
C ILE A 248 15.14 -10.55 3.68
N ARG A 249 14.38 -11.32 2.88
CA ARG A 249 14.91 -12.06 1.73
C ARG A 249 15.56 -11.15 0.70
N ALA A 250 14.91 -10.03 0.34
CA ALA A 250 15.44 -9.07 -0.62
C ALA A 250 16.67 -8.34 -0.07
N TRP A 251 16.64 -7.95 1.21
CA TRP A 251 17.78 -7.31 1.87
C TRP A 251 19.01 -8.22 1.91
N TRP A 252 18.82 -9.50 2.24
CA TRP A 252 19.88 -10.50 2.27
C TRP A 252 20.51 -10.68 0.89
N LYS A 253 19.68 -10.86 -0.14
CA LYS A 253 20.14 -10.96 -1.53
C LYS A 253 20.92 -9.72 -1.97
N TRP A 254 20.52 -8.55 -1.55
CA TRP A 254 21.22 -7.30 -1.86
C TRP A 254 22.59 -7.23 -1.19
N LYS A 255 22.69 -7.64 0.07
CA LYS A 255 23.96 -7.64 0.81
C LYS A 255 24.97 -8.64 0.26
N LEU A 256 24.50 -9.80 -0.22
CA LEU A 256 25.37 -10.82 -0.82
C LEU A 256 25.90 -10.46 -2.22
N LYS A 257 25.31 -9.45 -2.88
CA LYS A 257 25.74 -8.97 -4.19
C LYS A 257 26.74 -7.80 -4.11
N LYS A 258 26.98 -7.27 -2.91
CA LYS A 258 27.99 -6.25 -2.61
C LYS A 258 29.29 -6.90 -2.14
#